data_332a20d3b248993dacbad92b638301f8
#
_entry.id   332a20d3b248993dacbad92b638301f8
#
_cell.length_a   1.000
_cell.length_b   1.000
_cell.length_c   1.000
_cell.angle_alpha   90.00
_cell.angle_beta   90.00
_cell.angle_gamma   90.00
#
_symmetry.space_group_name_H-M   'P 1'
#
loop_
_entity.id
_entity.type
_entity.pdbx_description
1 polymer ?
#
loop_
_entity_poly.entity_id
_entity_poly.type
_entity_poly.pdbx_seq_one_letter_code
_entity_poly.pdbx_strand_id
1 'polypeptide(L)'
;MLVFTVSTVETDGCCGVVHLAGDLTRTQVSLLKEQLSGAFVRPDHLIIDVSNLEFVDWNGLRGLLHARVLADGRVALISPPPEMMKLLEATGLVRSFPIFSSVAEGHLPFQAGTPAIAAS
;
A
#
# COMPACT_ATOMS: atom_id res chain seq x y z
N MET A 1 -7.15 12.01 20.03
CA MET A 1 -7.74 12.35 18.72
C MET A 1 -7.14 11.43 17.67
N LEU A 2 -7.99 10.80 16.87
CA LEU A 2 -7.53 9.94 15.79
C LEU A 2 -7.09 10.80 14.60
N VAL A 3 -5.87 10.60 14.16
CA VAL A 3 -5.32 11.35 13.03
C VAL A 3 -4.93 10.35 11.95
N PHE A 4 -5.31 10.66 10.73
CA PHE A 4 -4.90 9.86 9.60
C PHE A 4 -4.52 10.79 8.45
N THR A 5 -3.35 10.58 7.89
CA THR A 5 -2.90 11.39 6.76
C THR A 5 -2.50 10.50 5.61
N VAL A 6 -2.78 10.97 4.40
CA VAL A 6 -2.40 10.31 3.17
C VAL A 6 -1.59 11.32 2.36
N SER A 7 -0.39 10.93 1.96
CA SER A 7 0.44 11.75 1.12
C SER A 7 0.80 10.92 -0.11
N THR A 8 0.52 11.44 -1.29
CA THR A 8 0.74 10.72 -2.54
C THR A 8 1.79 11.41 -3.38
N VAL A 9 2.66 10.61 -3.98
CA VAL A 9 3.67 11.12 -4.91
C VAL A 9 3.63 10.25 -6.15
N GLU A 10 3.45 10.86 -7.30
CA GLU A 10 3.46 10.16 -8.57
C GLU A 10 4.87 10.22 -9.15
N THR A 11 5.40 9.08 -9.54
CA THR A 11 6.74 8.96 -10.09
C THR A 11 6.64 8.56 -11.55
N ASP A 12 7.28 9.33 -12.43
CA ASP A 12 7.32 9.06 -13.88
C ASP A 12 5.94 8.94 -14.53
N GLY A 13 4.92 9.48 -13.88
CA GLY A 13 3.57 9.51 -14.42
C GLY A 13 2.85 8.17 -14.47
N CYS A 14 3.49 7.09 -14.10
CA CYS A 14 2.89 5.76 -14.21
C CYS A 14 2.85 4.99 -12.91
N CYS A 15 3.65 5.34 -11.94
CA CYS A 15 3.63 4.65 -10.65
C CYS A 15 3.44 5.65 -9.53
N GLY A 16 2.94 5.16 -8.41
CA GLY A 16 2.66 6.02 -7.29
C GLY A 16 3.27 5.52 -6.01
N VAL A 17 3.68 6.46 -5.18
CA VAL A 17 4.14 6.18 -3.82
C VAL A 17 3.16 6.87 -2.88
N VAL A 18 2.64 6.11 -1.94
CA VAL A 18 1.65 6.61 -0.98
C VAL A 18 2.22 6.44 0.41
N HIS A 19 2.23 7.51 1.17
CA HIS A 19 2.67 7.48 2.56
C HIS A 19 1.46 7.63 3.47
N LEU A 20 1.25 6.66 4.34
CA LEU A 20 0.16 6.67 5.30
C LEU A 20 0.70 6.87 6.70
N ALA A 21 -0.01 7.64 7.50
CA ALA A 21 0.37 7.88 8.89
C ALA A 21 -0.87 7.95 9.76
N GLY A 22 -0.74 7.54 11.02
CA GLY A 22 -1.82 7.62 11.98
C GLY A 22 -2.62 6.34 12.08
N ASP A 23 -3.93 6.48 12.20
CA ASP A 23 -4.82 5.35 12.43
C ASP A 23 -5.66 5.05 11.20
N LEU A 24 -5.50 3.86 10.66
CA LEU A 24 -6.29 3.42 9.51
C LEU A 24 -7.38 2.47 10.00
N THR A 25 -8.57 3.00 10.17
CA THR A 25 -9.72 2.26 10.63
C THR A 25 -10.86 2.44 9.64
N ARG A 26 -11.99 1.84 9.94
CA ARG A 26 -13.17 1.89 9.09
C ARG A 26 -13.53 3.32 8.66
N THR A 27 -13.40 4.28 9.58
CA THR A 27 -13.80 5.66 9.27
C THR A 27 -12.87 6.34 8.27
N GLN A 28 -11.62 5.89 8.17
CA GLN A 28 -10.65 6.48 7.26
C GLN A 28 -10.58 5.78 5.91
N VAL A 29 -11.22 4.63 5.77
CA VAL A 29 -11.15 3.85 4.52
C VAL A 29 -11.69 4.64 3.34
N SER A 30 -12.80 5.38 3.53
CA SER A 30 -13.36 6.18 2.44
C SER A 30 -12.39 7.25 1.97
N LEU A 31 -11.71 7.90 2.92
CA LEU A 31 -10.71 8.91 2.58
C LEU A 31 -9.56 8.28 1.80
N LEU A 32 -9.09 7.13 2.24
CA LEU A 32 -8.01 6.43 1.55
C LEU A 32 -8.40 6.11 0.12
N LYS A 33 -9.58 5.56 -0.08
CA LYS A 33 -10.07 5.22 -1.42
C LYS A 33 -10.20 6.45 -2.31
N GLU A 34 -10.71 7.53 -1.76
CA GLU A 34 -10.87 8.78 -2.48
C GLU A 34 -9.52 9.34 -2.92
N GLN A 35 -8.57 9.35 -2.00
CA GLN A 35 -7.24 9.88 -2.29
C GLN A 35 -6.52 9.05 -3.35
N LEU A 36 -6.62 7.73 -3.26
CA LEU A 36 -5.98 6.85 -4.24
C LEU A 36 -6.62 7.02 -5.62
N SER A 37 -7.94 7.02 -5.68
CA SER A 37 -8.65 7.14 -6.96
C SER A 37 -8.47 8.53 -7.58
N GLY A 38 -8.33 9.56 -6.74
CA GLY A 38 -8.11 10.91 -7.22
C GLY A 38 -6.69 11.16 -7.69
N ALA A 39 -5.71 10.48 -7.09
CA ALA A 39 -4.31 10.68 -7.43
C ALA A 39 -3.86 9.81 -8.60
N PHE A 40 -4.45 8.63 -8.74
CA PHE A 40 -3.99 7.65 -9.72
C PHE A 40 -5.16 7.10 -10.54
N VAL A 41 -5.07 7.17 -11.86
CA VAL A 41 -6.13 6.65 -12.72
C VAL A 41 -5.88 5.18 -13.05
N ARG A 42 -4.73 4.88 -13.58
CA ARG A 42 -4.34 3.50 -13.88
C ARG A 42 -2.86 3.37 -13.61
N PRO A 43 -2.48 3.33 -12.35
CA PRO A 43 -1.06 3.24 -12.03
C PRO A 43 -0.49 1.90 -12.47
N ASP A 44 0.76 1.91 -12.94
CA ASP A 44 1.45 0.68 -13.27
C ASP A 44 1.63 -0.16 -12.00
N HIS A 45 2.02 0.51 -10.92
CA HIS A 45 2.11 -0.13 -9.61
C HIS A 45 2.04 0.94 -8.53
N LEU A 46 1.76 0.51 -7.31
CA LEU A 46 1.69 1.39 -6.15
C LEU A 46 2.62 0.86 -5.05
N ILE A 47 3.33 1.78 -4.45
CA ILE A 47 4.17 1.50 -3.28
C ILE A 47 3.52 2.22 -2.11
N ILE A 48 3.10 1.48 -1.11
CA ILE A 48 2.43 2.08 0.04
C ILE A 48 3.32 1.96 1.28
N ASP A 49 3.82 3.09 1.72
CA ASP A 49 4.64 3.15 2.93
C ASP A 49 3.71 3.23 4.14
N VAL A 50 3.70 2.17 4.92
CA VAL A 50 2.84 2.06 6.10
C VAL A 50 3.64 2.11 7.40
N SER A 51 4.89 2.50 7.31
CA SER A 51 5.78 2.53 8.48
C SER A 51 5.32 3.49 9.57
N ASN A 52 4.57 4.50 9.22
CA ASN A 52 4.08 5.50 10.17
C ASN A 52 2.64 5.28 10.61
N LEU A 53 2.04 4.16 10.26
CA LEU A 53 0.73 3.82 10.79
C LEU A 53 0.87 3.41 12.25
N GLU A 54 0.03 3.96 13.10
CA GLU A 54 0.04 3.67 14.53
C GLU A 54 -0.99 2.61 14.89
N PHE A 55 -2.08 2.55 14.15
CA PHE A 55 -3.13 1.59 14.39
C PHE A 55 -3.83 1.22 13.08
N VAL A 56 -4.09 -0.07 12.91
CA VAL A 56 -4.83 -0.59 11.75
C VAL A 56 -5.77 -1.67 12.27
N ASP A 57 -7.04 -1.60 11.91
CA ASP A 57 -7.97 -2.68 12.21
C ASP A 57 -8.27 -3.47 10.93
N TRP A 58 -9.09 -4.49 11.07
CA TRP A 58 -9.48 -5.33 9.94
C TRP A 58 -10.12 -4.50 8.82
N ASN A 59 -10.98 -3.57 9.18
CA ASN A 59 -11.66 -2.75 8.19
C ASN A 59 -10.68 -1.83 7.45
N GLY A 60 -9.71 -1.27 8.19
CA GLY A 60 -8.67 -0.47 7.58
C GLY A 60 -7.82 -1.26 6.61
N LEU A 61 -7.49 -2.49 7.01
CA LEU A 61 -6.70 -3.37 6.15
C LEU A 61 -7.43 -3.69 4.85
N ARG A 62 -8.75 -3.88 4.94
CA ARG A 62 -9.57 -4.11 3.75
C ARG A 62 -9.52 -2.93 2.79
N GLY A 63 -9.34 -1.72 3.31
CA GLY A 63 -9.20 -0.54 2.47
C GLY A 63 -7.99 -0.59 1.56
N LEU A 64 -6.94 -1.27 1.99
CA LEU A 64 -5.75 -1.43 1.16
C LEU A 64 -6.00 -2.35 -0.03
N LEU A 65 -7.01 -3.20 0.04
CA LEU A 65 -7.37 -4.05 -1.09
C LEU A 65 -7.86 -3.22 -2.28
N HIS A 66 -8.39 -2.03 -2.02
CA HIS A 66 -8.78 -1.12 -3.10
C HIS A 66 -7.57 -0.72 -3.95
N ALA A 67 -6.41 -0.54 -3.30
CA ALA A 67 -5.18 -0.21 -4.01
C ALA A 67 -4.79 -1.35 -4.96
N ARG A 68 -5.00 -2.60 -4.54
CA ARG A 68 -4.72 -3.75 -5.40
C ARG A 68 -5.63 -3.78 -6.63
N VAL A 69 -6.88 -3.41 -6.45
CA VAL A 69 -7.79 -3.33 -7.59
C VAL A 69 -7.34 -2.23 -8.54
N LEU A 70 -6.97 -1.09 -7.98
CA LEU A 70 -6.56 0.07 -8.77
C LEU A 70 -5.30 -0.21 -9.59
N ALA A 71 -4.34 -0.91 -9.01
CA ALA A 71 -3.06 -1.21 -9.66
C ALA A 71 -2.97 -2.62 -10.20
N ASP A 72 -4.11 -3.28 -10.39
CA ASP A 72 -4.19 -4.63 -10.95
C ASP A 72 -3.28 -5.62 -10.21
N GLY A 73 -3.30 -5.55 -8.90
CA GLY A 73 -2.52 -6.44 -8.03
C GLY A 73 -1.08 -6.04 -7.81
N ARG A 74 -0.63 -4.97 -8.43
CA ARG A 74 0.78 -4.56 -8.38
C ARG A 74 1.01 -3.52 -7.28
N VAL A 75 0.93 -3.98 -6.03
CA VAL A 75 1.08 -3.14 -4.85
C VAL A 75 2.09 -3.75 -3.91
N ALA A 76 3.00 -2.94 -3.40
CA ALA A 76 3.93 -3.35 -2.36
C ALA A 76 3.74 -2.52 -1.11
N LEU A 77 3.94 -3.13 0.04
CA LEU A 77 3.89 -2.44 1.33
C LEU A 77 5.31 -2.25 1.86
N ILE A 78 5.55 -1.10 2.47
CA ILE A 78 6.87 -0.78 3.02
C ILE A 78 6.79 -0.72 4.53
N SER A 79 7.59 -1.56 5.18
CA SER A 79 7.82 -1.57 6.63
C SER A 79 6.56 -1.54 7.48
N PRO A 80 5.64 -2.51 7.31
CA PRO A 80 4.46 -2.56 8.18
C PRO A 80 4.88 -2.69 9.64
N PRO A 81 4.21 -1.96 10.56
CA PRO A 81 4.48 -2.12 11.98
C PRO A 81 4.15 -3.55 12.44
N PRO A 82 4.75 -4.00 13.56
CA PRO A 82 4.53 -5.38 14.04
C PRO A 82 3.05 -5.75 14.20
N GLU A 83 2.24 -4.82 14.70
CA GLU A 83 0.81 -5.10 14.89
C GLU A 83 0.10 -5.30 13.55
N MET A 84 0.48 -4.53 12.54
CA MET A 84 -0.07 -4.68 11.20
C MET A 84 0.39 -6.00 10.58
N MET A 85 1.65 -6.38 10.81
CA MET A 85 2.16 -7.66 10.31
C MET A 85 1.39 -8.83 10.90
N LYS A 86 1.07 -8.78 12.19
CA LYS A 86 0.28 -9.82 12.83
C LYS A 86 -1.10 -9.94 12.19
N LEU A 87 -1.70 -8.80 11.88
CA LEU A 87 -3.02 -8.78 11.25
C LEU A 87 -2.96 -9.31 9.82
N LEU A 88 -1.93 -8.92 9.09
CA LEU A 88 -1.73 -9.42 7.72
C LEU A 88 -1.56 -10.93 7.71
N GLU A 89 -0.81 -11.47 8.66
CA GLU A 89 -0.60 -12.91 8.76
C GLU A 89 -1.87 -13.63 9.18
N ALA A 90 -2.56 -13.09 10.17
CA ALA A 90 -3.79 -13.71 10.68
C ALA A 90 -4.89 -13.78 9.63
N THR A 91 -4.94 -12.81 8.72
CA THR A 91 -5.95 -12.76 7.68
C THR A 91 -5.51 -13.42 6.37
N GLY A 92 -4.25 -13.79 6.28
CA GLY A 92 -3.69 -14.36 5.04
C GLY A 92 -3.33 -13.31 4.01
N LEU A 93 -3.57 -12.05 4.27
CA LEU A 93 -3.32 -10.98 3.31
C LEU A 93 -1.84 -10.71 3.08
N VAL A 94 -0.98 -11.23 3.95
CA VAL A 94 0.46 -11.11 3.76
C VAL A 94 0.89 -11.68 2.42
N ARG A 95 0.14 -12.63 1.88
CA ARG A 95 0.43 -13.23 0.57
C ARG A 95 0.03 -12.33 -0.59
N SER A 96 -0.85 -11.38 -0.33
CA SER A 96 -1.36 -10.48 -1.35
C SER A 96 -0.52 -9.22 -1.52
N PHE A 97 0.32 -8.92 -0.54
CA PHE A 97 1.13 -7.70 -0.53
C PHE A 97 2.59 -8.03 -0.30
N PRO A 98 3.43 -7.96 -1.36
CA PRO A 98 4.87 -8.05 -1.15
C PRO A 98 5.32 -6.96 -0.18
N ILE A 99 6.21 -7.33 0.72
CA ILE A 99 6.66 -6.44 1.78
C ILE A 99 8.14 -6.17 1.66
N PHE A 100 8.51 -4.92 1.73
CA PHE A 100 9.88 -4.48 1.59
C PHE A 100 10.22 -3.49 2.69
N SER A 101 11.50 -3.20 2.87
CA SER A 101 11.94 -2.28 3.92
C SER A 101 12.19 -0.87 3.40
N SER A 102 12.18 -0.65 2.09
CA SER A 102 12.34 0.68 1.52
C SER A 102 11.53 0.83 0.24
N VAL A 103 11.22 2.08 -0.10
CA VAL A 103 10.48 2.40 -1.31
C VAL A 103 11.25 1.92 -2.55
N ALA A 104 12.57 2.10 -2.54
CA ALA A 104 13.40 1.67 -3.65
C ALA A 104 13.28 0.17 -3.90
N GLU A 105 13.30 -0.61 -2.83
CA GLU A 105 13.12 -2.06 -2.94
C GLU A 105 11.73 -2.42 -3.44
N GLY A 106 10.72 -1.67 -3.00
CA GLY A 106 9.33 -1.91 -3.39
C GLY A 106 9.09 -1.74 -4.88
N HIS A 107 9.88 -0.90 -5.54
CA HIS A 107 9.75 -0.72 -6.99
C HIS A 107 10.36 -1.87 -7.81
N LEU A 108 11.32 -2.60 -7.25
CA LEU A 108 12.08 -3.60 -8.00
C LEU A 108 11.22 -4.65 -8.71
N PRO A 109 10.20 -5.24 -8.07
CA PRO A 109 9.40 -6.27 -8.74
C PRO A 109 8.60 -5.75 -9.93
N PHE A 110 8.41 -4.45 -10.01
CA PHE A 110 7.55 -3.84 -11.01
C PHE A 110 8.28 -3.06 -12.08
N GLN A 111 9.62 -3.02 -12.02
CA GLN A 111 10.39 -2.27 -13.00
C GLN A 111 10.30 -2.91 -14.38
N ALA A 112 10.22 -2.03 -15.39
CA ALA A 112 10.19 -2.48 -16.76
C ALA A 112 11.48 -3.25 -17.07
N GLY A 113 11.35 -4.38 -17.73
CA GLY A 113 12.49 -5.19 -18.06
C GLY A 113 12.91 -6.17 -16.98
N THR A 114 12.33 -6.05 -15.78
CA THR A 114 12.56 -7.02 -14.73
C THR A 114 11.47 -8.08 -14.84
N PRO A 115 11.81 -9.30 -15.22
CA PRO A 115 10.78 -10.32 -15.33
C PRO A 115 10.21 -10.58 -13.95
N ALA A 116 8.90 -10.47 -13.84
CA ALA A 116 8.22 -10.73 -12.57
C ALA A 116 8.55 -12.14 -12.07
N ILE A 117 8.77 -13.01 -12.98
CA ILE A 117 9.09 -14.36 -12.68
C ILE A 117 10.45 -14.53 -12.11
N ALA A 118 11.37 -13.68 -12.47
CA ALA A 118 12.71 -13.75 -11.93
C ALA A 118 12.70 -13.52 -10.43
N ALA A 119 11.68 -12.89 -9.95
CA ALA A 119 11.53 -12.65 -8.53
C ALA A 119 10.89 -13.81 -7.79
N SER A 120 10.38 -14.76 -8.50
CA SER A 120 9.70 -15.89 -7.87
C SER A 120 10.67 -17.01 -7.55
#